data_119afc653bc8d1fea2cac31c1abb2ea5
#
_entry.id   119afc653bc8d1fea2cac31c1abb2ea5
#
_cell.length_a   1.000
_cell.length_b   1.000
_cell.length_c   1.000
_cell.angle_alpha   90.00
_cell.angle_beta   90.00
_cell.angle_gamma   90.00
#
_symmetry.space_group_name_H-M   'P 1'
#
loop_
_entity.id
_entity.type
_entity.pdbx_description
1 polymer ?
#
loop_
_entity_poly.entity_id
_entity_poly.type
_entity_poly.pdbx_seq_one_letter_code
_entity_poly.pdbx_strand_id
1 'polypeptide(L)'
;ARAVPDPRTEPGSAADPAAWPELRDAGQAAAAARLAEENGSGRMNDVDHTRIRRAWQSVRADPTRLSAFTDTVLRNGAAACTHPSGARDLPVRAAAHDLYARQVRLGTVHPGERNPYARRGTGLALDPELLGTSLVAVGPPGTGKTRALVRPVVESLALQALAGQAAVIAVAAAGTPLGPDEAYDVVIKLGDPASLYDLDLYGGTTDPDEAAAVLAEGFVGDLPDVDSRRAATALAQLLGPYRAAYGRFPSVPELRELLDGVPAALGALREALDDGSRYALQRELDARARQSGAPGDPGLALADRVALLDRPAFASFFDTSGRTRPFSLRSLEHPLRVRIDLPERGHAEASRMLARLVLAQFTASAAHRADRSLFACLVLDDATRAITAETVRAIQRLRSAHAGAVITLRSLDDVPEHLHAALLGAVGCRMAFSGVTTWDGKRFAEAWGTEWVETRDVTSRTVFADQPLTRALHVFRRIVTGKAVTTDAITVRKVERERWSASELAHSVPAGHAVLSLTTVRGEHAPPLLVDLRS
;
A
#
# COMPACT_ATOMS: atom_id res chain seq x y z
N ALA A 1 -8.16 54.50 -5.03
CA ALA A 1 -7.16 54.21 -4.03
C ALA A 1 -7.71 53.15 -3.08
N ARG A 2 -7.38 51.91 -3.26
CA ARG A 2 -7.64 50.83 -2.30
C ARG A 2 -6.37 50.67 -1.49
N ALA A 3 -6.47 50.84 -0.17
CA ALA A 3 -5.36 50.66 0.76
C ALA A 3 -4.83 49.22 0.71
N VAL A 4 -3.51 49.06 0.55
CA VAL A 4 -2.78 47.81 0.69
C VAL A 4 -2.69 47.51 2.19
N PRO A 5 -3.07 46.32 2.68
CA PRO A 5 -2.92 45.98 4.10
C PRO A 5 -1.42 45.88 4.47
N ASP A 6 -1.08 46.45 5.63
CA ASP A 6 0.24 46.41 6.25
C ASP A 6 0.65 44.93 6.55
N PRO A 7 1.81 44.43 6.12
CA PRO A 7 2.26 43.02 6.34
C PRO A 7 2.75 42.76 7.78
N ARG A 8 2.47 43.60 8.74
CA ARG A 8 2.90 43.49 10.15
C ARG A 8 1.77 43.16 11.13
N THR A 9 0.70 42.55 10.68
CA THR A 9 -0.20 41.88 11.63
C THR A 9 0.44 40.59 12.02
N GLU A 10 1.05 40.51 13.19
CA GLU A 10 1.53 39.28 13.82
C GLU A 10 0.39 38.26 13.78
N PRO A 11 0.66 37.00 13.33
CA PRO A 11 -0.31 35.94 13.52
C PRO A 11 -0.52 35.81 15.02
N GLY A 12 -1.74 36.03 15.48
CA GLY A 12 -2.11 35.87 16.88
C GLY A 12 -1.51 34.59 17.39
N SER A 13 -0.82 34.65 18.53
CA SER A 13 -0.13 33.55 19.21
C SER A 13 -1.02 32.31 19.12
N ALA A 14 -0.66 31.38 18.22
CA ALA A 14 -1.33 30.10 18.14
C ALA A 14 -1.16 29.45 19.52
N ALA A 15 -2.28 29.21 20.23
CA ALA A 15 -2.27 28.62 21.56
C ALA A 15 -1.44 27.34 21.51
N ASP A 16 -0.49 27.21 22.41
CA ASP A 16 0.40 26.04 22.49
C ASP A 16 -0.42 24.75 22.51
N PRO A 17 -0.31 23.88 21.50
CA PRO A 17 -1.05 22.62 21.45
C PRO A 17 -0.81 21.74 22.69
N ALA A 18 0.36 21.85 23.30
CA ALA A 18 0.73 21.15 24.51
C ALA A 18 -0.07 21.57 25.75
N ALA A 19 -0.67 22.77 25.72
CA ALA A 19 -1.51 23.28 26.80
C ALA A 19 -2.98 22.82 26.73
N TRP A 20 -3.35 22.02 25.74
CA TRP A 20 -4.69 21.47 25.51
C TRP A 20 -5.81 22.54 25.56
N PRO A 21 -5.72 23.60 24.74
CA PRO A 21 -6.70 24.71 24.77
C PRO A 21 -8.12 24.21 24.49
N GLU A 22 -8.30 23.29 23.56
CA GLU A 22 -9.61 22.74 23.20
C GLU A 22 -10.35 22.08 24.38
N LEU A 23 -9.61 21.45 25.30
CA LEU A 23 -10.19 20.87 26.54
C LEU A 23 -10.55 21.95 27.55
N ARG A 24 -9.76 23.01 27.68
CA ARG A 24 -10.04 24.14 28.57
C ARG A 24 -11.30 24.88 28.12
N ASP A 25 -11.41 25.15 26.82
CA ASP A 25 -12.55 25.84 26.22
C ASP A 25 -13.84 25.02 26.37
N ALA A 26 -13.73 23.71 26.44
CA ALA A 26 -14.84 22.80 26.71
C ALA A 26 -15.14 22.60 28.22
N GLY A 27 -14.56 23.42 29.10
CA GLY A 27 -14.77 23.32 30.55
C GLY A 27 -14.03 22.19 31.26
N GLN A 28 -13.09 21.49 30.57
CA GLN A 28 -12.34 20.36 31.12
C GLN A 28 -10.95 20.82 31.62
N ALA A 29 -10.92 21.88 32.41
CA ALA A 29 -9.67 22.52 32.86
C ALA A 29 -8.76 21.57 33.66
N ALA A 30 -9.32 20.68 34.51
CA ALA A 30 -8.53 19.72 35.29
C ALA A 30 -7.84 18.67 34.40
N ALA A 31 -8.56 18.14 33.39
CA ALA A 31 -7.99 17.20 32.43
C ALA A 31 -6.90 17.87 31.56
N ALA A 32 -7.13 19.11 31.11
CA ALA A 32 -6.15 19.88 30.37
C ALA A 32 -4.89 20.14 31.21
N ALA A 33 -5.03 20.54 32.48
CA ALA A 33 -3.89 20.74 33.38
C ALA A 33 -3.09 19.46 33.60
N ARG A 34 -3.77 18.33 33.82
CA ARG A 34 -3.13 17.02 33.97
C ARG A 34 -2.30 16.65 32.76
N LEU A 35 -2.83 16.78 31.53
CA LEU A 35 -2.12 16.46 30.30
C LEU A 35 -0.97 17.43 30.04
N ALA A 36 -1.12 18.72 30.32
CA ALA A 36 -0.04 19.70 30.20
C ALA A 36 1.12 19.40 31.16
N GLU A 37 0.84 18.98 32.41
CA GLU A 37 1.85 18.53 33.36
C GLU A 37 2.61 17.29 32.84
N GLU A 38 1.88 16.28 32.31
CA GLU A 38 2.50 15.07 31.74
C GLU A 38 3.41 15.41 30.55
N ASN A 39 2.97 16.36 29.70
CA ASN A 39 3.78 16.83 28.58
C ASN A 39 5.03 17.60 29.06
N GLY A 40 4.89 18.54 30.00
CA GLY A 40 5.98 19.32 30.53
C GLY A 40 7.01 18.48 31.30
N SER A 41 6.61 17.37 31.90
CA SER A 41 7.49 16.40 32.57
C SER A 41 8.12 15.36 31.67
N GLY A 42 7.83 15.38 30.35
CA GLY A 42 8.35 14.41 29.39
C GLY A 42 7.77 13.00 29.51
N ARG A 43 6.68 12.81 30.26
CA ARG A 43 5.99 11.51 30.38
C ARG A 43 5.04 11.23 29.22
N MET A 44 4.69 12.24 28.41
CA MET A 44 3.85 12.14 27.23
C MET A 44 4.73 12.14 25.96
N ASN A 45 4.57 11.14 25.11
CA ASN A 45 5.18 11.11 23.80
C ASN A 45 4.21 11.63 22.71
N ASP A 46 4.66 11.72 21.47
CA ASP A 46 3.86 12.20 20.33
C ASP A 46 2.69 11.27 19.97
N VAL A 47 2.85 9.95 20.19
CA VAL A 47 1.77 8.96 20.02
C VAL A 47 0.68 9.19 21.05
N ASP A 48 1.06 9.34 22.32
CA ASP A 48 0.13 9.61 23.43
C ASP A 48 -0.69 10.88 23.14
N HIS A 49 0.00 11.95 22.75
CA HIS A 49 -0.65 13.23 22.42
C HIS A 49 -1.65 13.05 21.26
N THR A 50 -1.23 12.40 20.18
CA THR A 50 -2.08 12.19 19.00
C THR A 50 -3.29 11.31 19.32
N ARG A 51 -3.10 10.26 20.12
CA ARG A 51 -4.16 9.32 20.55
C ARG A 51 -5.20 10.01 21.42
N ILE A 52 -4.77 10.76 22.41
CA ILE A 52 -5.68 11.48 23.33
C ILE A 52 -6.45 12.56 22.54
N ARG A 53 -5.77 13.26 21.62
CA ARG A 53 -6.42 14.22 20.73
C ARG A 53 -7.48 13.55 19.85
N ARG A 54 -7.19 12.36 19.30
CA ARG A 54 -8.16 11.58 18.51
C ARG A 54 -9.36 11.16 19.36
N ALA A 55 -9.11 10.70 20.59
CA ALA A 55 -10.17 10.36 21.53
C ALA A 55 -11.05 11.58 21.83
N TRP A 56 -10.44 12.75 22.04
CA TRP A 56 -11.16 14.00 22.23
C TRP A 56 -12.03 14.38 21.01
N GLN A 57 -11.53 14.22 19.80
CA GLN A 57 -12.32 14.43 18.59
C GLN A 57 -13.57 13.53 18.55
N SER A 58 -13.44 12.29 19.00
CA SER A 58 -14.56 11.35 19.09
C SER A 58 -15.57 11.78 20.16
N VAL A 59 -15.11 12.33 21.29
CA VAL A 59 -15.97 12.90 22.33
C VAL A 59 -16.73 14.13 21.82
N ARG A 60 -16.08 14.97 21.02
CA ARG A 60 -16.75 16.14 20.39
C ARG A 60 -17.86 15.72 19.43
N ALA A 61 -17.69 14.60 18.75
CA ALA A 61 -18.71 14.02 17.87
C ALA A 61 -19.84 13.32 18.66
N ASP A 62 -19.52 12.76 19.84
CA ASP A 62 -20.46 12.07 20.73
C ASP A 62 -20.24 12.53 22.19
N PRO A 63 -20.91 13.61 22.63
CA PRO A 63 -20.75 14.17 23.98
C PRO A 63 -21.11 13.21 25.12
N THR A 64 -21.82 12.11 24.87
CA THR A 64 -22.14 11.11 25.89
C THR A 64 -20.90 10.45 26.47
N ARG A 65 -19.78 10.47 25.75
CA ARG A 65 -18.49 9.91 26.16
C ARG A 65 -17.63 10.85 27.02
N LEU A 66 -18.08 12.09 27.27
CA LEU A 66 -17.27 13.12 27.93
C LEU A 66 -16.82 12.71 29.32
N SER A 67 -17.72 12.24 30.17
CA SER A 67 -17.38 11.86 31.54
C SER A 67 -16.37 10.71 31.58
N ALA A 68 -16.59 9.66 30.78
CA ALA A 68 -15.69 8.52 30.69
C ALA A 68 -14.29 8.92 30.18
N PHE A 69 -14.21 9.81 29.21
CA PHE A 69 -12.94 10.36 28.72
C PHE A 69 -12.21 11.15 29.81
N THR A 70 -12.90 12.08 30.46
CA THR A 70 -12.33 12.95 31.50
C THR A 70 -11.80 12.11 32.67
N ASP A 71 -12.59 11.14 33.15
CA ASP A 71 -12.20 10.22 34.22
C ASP A 71 -10.96 9.39 33.85
N THR A 72 -10.87 8.96 32.57
CA THR A 72 -9.73 8.20 32.06
C THR A 72 -8.48 9.06 32.01
N VAL A 73 -8.59 10.31 31.55
CA VAL A 73 -7.47 11.26 31.51
C VAL A 73 -6.98 11.60 32.91
N LEU A 74 -7.88 11.88 33.84
CA LEU A 74 -7.50 12.22 35.21
C LEU A 74 -6.79 11.06 35.92
N ARG A 75 -7.24 9.82 35.68
CA ARG A 75 -6.62 8.62 36.31
C ARG A 75 -5.30 8.24 35.67
N ASN A 76 -5.24 8.22 34.34
CA ASN A 76 -4.14 7.60 33.58
C ASN A 76 -3.15 8.60 32.96
N GLY A 77 -3.47 9.90 32.94
CA GLY A 77 -2.60 10.94 32.36
C GLY A 77 -2.23 10.62 30.92
N ALA A 78 -0.95 10.63 30.60
CA ALA A 78 -0.43 10.33 29.26
C ALA A 78 -0.78 8.91 28.76
N ALA A 79 -1.02 7.96 29.65
CA ALA A 79 -1.46 6.61 29.32
C ALA A 79 -2.99 6.50 29.11
N ALA A 80 -3.72 7.61 29.09
CA ALA A 80 -5.15 7.59 28.80
C ALA A 80 -5.43 7.10 27.36
N CYS A 81 -6.52 6.37 27.19
CA CYS A 81 -6.96 5.85 25.89
C CYS A 81 -5.91 4.97 25.20
N THR A 82 -5.07 4.28 25.97
CA THR A 82 -4.01 3.39 25.45
C THR A 82 -4.60 2.35 24.49
N HIS A 83 -3.83 2.01 23.46
CA HIS A 83 -4.18 0.95 22.50
C HIS A 83 -4.46 -0.38 23.26
N PRO A 84 -5.40 -1.24 22.79
CA PRO A 84 -5.75 -2.49 23.47
C PRO A 84 -4.56 -3.42 23.76
N SER A 85 -3.50 -3.38 22.94
CA SER A 85 -2.25 -4.11 23.21
C SER A 85 -1.45 -3.58 24.42
N GLY A 86 -1.80 -2.42 24.97
CA GLY A 86 -1.05 -1.74 26.02
C GLY A 86 0.17 -0.96 25.52
N ALA A 87 0.52 -1.07 24.24
CA ALA A 87 1.66 -0.36 23.67
C ALA A 87 1.36 1.14 23.52
N ARG A 88 2.34 1.97 23.83
CA ARG A 88 2.25 3.43 23.74
C ARG A 88 3.14 4.00 22.63
N ASP A 89 4.14 3.23 22.20
CA ASP A 89 5.05 3.58 21.10
C ASP A 89 5.57 2.30 20.44
N LEU A 90 6.35 2.45 19.37
CA LEU A 90 7.13 1.34 18.81
C LEU A 90 8.42 1.13 19.62
N PRO A 91 8.93 -0.12 19.71
CA PRO A 91 10.20 -0.39 20.39
C PRO A 91 11.37 0.40 19.78
N VAL A 92 11.38 0.57 18.47
CA VAL A 92 12.39 1.34 17.72
C VAL A 92 11.72 2.00 16.51
N ARG A 93 12.08 3.23 16.23
CA ARG A 93 11.71 3.97 15.01
C ARG A 93 12.92 4.14 14.12
N ALA A 94 12.83 3.76 12.85
CA ALA A 94 13.92 3.87 11.87
C ALA A 94 13.75 5.07 10.92
N ALA A 95 12.58 5.69 10.89
CA ALA A 95 12.27 6.84 10.03
C ALA A 95 11.80 8.04 10.86
N ALA A 96 11.86 9.23 10.25
CA ALA A 96 11.31 10.45 10.84
C ALA A 96 9.80 10.54 10.56
N HIS A 97 9.00 10.61 11.62
CA HIS A 97 7.55 10.68 11.57
C HIS A 97 7.03 12.00 12.12
N ASP A 98 6.01 12.53 11.48
CA ASP A 98 5.15 13.59 12.01
C ASP A 98 3.74 13.02 12.18
N LEU A 99 3.40 12.63 13.41
CA LEU A 99 2.10 12.04 13.71
C LEU A 99 0.97 13.05 13.69
N TYR A 100 1.26 14.33 13.84
CA TYR A 100 0.27 15.39 13.74
C TYR A 100 -0.21 15.55 12.30
N ALA A 101 0.74 15.62 11.37
CA ALA A 101 0.47 15.64 9.93
C ALA A 101 0.20 14.25 9.34
N ARG A 102 0.36 13.18 10.13
CA ARG A 102 0.26 11.76 9.73
C ARG A 102 1.25 11.40 8.61
N GLN A 103 2.43 11.99 8.64
CA GLN A 103 3.44 11.89 7.58
C GLN A 103 4.65 11.09 8.01
N VAL A 104 5.24 10.38 7.05
CA VAL A 104 6.57 9.79 7.15
C VAL A 104 7.46 10.37 6.07
N ARG A 105 8.61 10.88 6.48
CA ARG A 105 9.61 11.38 5.54
C ARG A 105 10.34 10.21 4.88
N LEU A 106 10.34 10.18 3.55
CA LEU A 106 11.10 9.19 2.78
C LEU A 106 12.49 9.69 2.37
N GLY A 107 12.64 11.00 2.19
CA GLY A 107 13.89 11.56 1.71
C GLY A 107 13.77 13.03 1.33
N THR A 108 14.67 13.48 0.48
CA THR A 108 14.77 14.88 0.04
C THR A 108 14.71 14.95 -1.48
N VAL A 109 13.90 15.87 -2.02
CA VAL A 109 13.84 16.13 -3.46
C VAL A 109 15.21 16.63 -3.94
N HIS A 110 15.81 15.91 -4.89
CA HIS A 110 17.17 16.21 -5.39
C HIS A 110 17.26 17.65 -5.92
N PRO A 111 18.31 18.42 -5.59
CA PRO A 111 18.42 19.84 -5.96
C PRO A 111 18.73 20.09 -7.43
N GLY A 112 18.96 19.04 -8.23
CA GLY A 112 19.29 19.14 -9.66
C GLY A 112 18.19 19.79 -10.50
N GLU A 113 18.58 20.28 -11.68
CA GLU A 113 17.71 21.00 -12.62
C GLU A 113 16.53 20.19 -13.13
N ARG A 114 16.58 18.87 -13.01
CA ARG A 114 15.50 17.95 -13.43
C ARG A 114 14.23 18.13 -12.60
N ASN A 115 14.38 18.55 -11.36
CA ASN A 115 13.24 18.85 -10.49
C ASN A 115 12.80 20.33 -10.63
N PRO A 116 11.49 20.60 -10.49
CA PRO A 116 10.97 21.97 -10.45
C PRO A 116 11.66 22.78 -9.36
N TYR A 117 12.08 24.00 -9.66
CA TYR A 117 12.86 24.86 -8.76
C TYR A 117 12.21 24.99 -7.36
N ALA A 118 10.91 25.19 -7.30
CA ALA A 118 10.17 25.34 -6.04
C ALA A 118 10.16 24.08 -5.15
N ARG A 119 10.55 22.92 -5.68
CA ARG A 119 10.57 21.64 -4.94
C ARG A 119 11.98 21.20 -4.55
N ARG A 120 13.02 21.79 -5.12
CA ARG A 120 14.43 21.39 -4.90
C ARG A 120 14.81 21.51 -3.44
N GLY A 121 15.43 20.47 -2.90
CA GLY A 121 15.89 20.42 -1.51
C GLY A 121 14.78 20.32 -0.46
N THR A 122 13.51 20.23 -0.86
CA THR A 122 12.41 20.04 0.10
C THR A 122 12.31 18.59 0.53
N GLY A 123 11.81 18.34 1.75
CA GLY A 123 11.50 17.00 2.22
C GLY A 123 10.36 16.38 1.41
N LEU A 124 10.47 15.08 1.11
CA LEU A 124 9.38 14.29 0.57
C LEU A 124 8.80 13.40 1.67
N ALA A 125 7.51 13.50 1.89
CA ALA A 125 6.79 12.69 2.86
C ALA A 125 5.56 12.03 2.22
N LEU A 126 5.15 10.89 2.78
CA LEU A 126 3.90 10.21 2.46
C LEU A 126 2.94 10.30 3.64
N ASP A 127 1.66 10.40 3.32
CA ASP A 127 0.54 10.44 4.25
C ASP A 127 -0.63 9.59 3.74
N PRO A 128 -1.69 9.39 4.53
CA PRO A 128 -2.88 8.65 4.10
C PRO A 128 -3.63 9.26 2.89
N GLU A 129 -3.50 10.56 2.62
CA GLU A 129 -4.10 11.17 1.42
C GLU A 129 -3.41 10.70 0.13
N LEU A 130 -2.11 10.46 0.19
CA LEU A 130 -1.33 9.88 -0.90
C LEU A 130 -1.50 8.35 -0.94
N LEU A 131 -1.34 7.67 0.20
CA LEU A 131 -1.44 6.22 0.29
C LEU A 131 -2.84 5.70 -0.06
N GLY A 132 -3.89 6.50 0.16
CA GLY A 132 -5.27 6.17 -0.23
C GLY A 132 -5.50 6.11 -1.74
N THR A 133 -4.57 6.59 -2.55
CA THR A 133 -4.58 6.38 -4.01
C THR A 133 -3.77 5.16 -4.45
N SER A 134 -3.23 4.43 -3.50
CA SER A 134 -2.30 3.32 -3.67
C SER A 134 -0.98 3.69 -4.35
N LEU A 135 0.06 2.92 -4.07
CA LEU A 135 1.41 3.14 -4.57
C LEU A 135 1.99 1.85 -5.17
N VAL A 136 2.57 1.96 -6.37
CA VAL A 136 3.40 0.91 -6.97
C VAL A 136 4.83 1.40 -7.08
N ALA A 137 5.76 0.60 -6.56
CA ALA A 137 7.19 0.85 -6.61
C ALA A 137 7.92 -0.29 -7.32
N VAL A 138 8.69 0.06 -8.35
CA VAL A 138 9.43 -0.90 -9.17
C VAL A 138 10.92 -0.65 -9.06
N GLY A 139 11.69 -1.70 -8.94
CA GLY A 139 13.15 -1.65 -8.94
C GLY A 139 13.81 -2.98 -8.67
N PRO A 140 15.04 -3.21 -9.17
CA PRO A 140 15.76 -4.46 -8.97
C PRO A 140 15.98 -4.79 -7.49
N PRO A 141 16.30 -6.05 -7.16
CA PRO A 141 16.73 -6.41 -5.80
C PRO A 141 17.91 -5.56 -5.34
N GLY A 142 17.96 -5.20 -4.04
CA GLY A 142 19.05 -4.42 -3.47
C GLY A 142 18.97 -2.90 -3.65
N THR A 143 17.98 -2.36 -4.37
CA THR A 143 17.82 -0.90 -4.56
C THR A 143 17.26 -0.16 -3.35
N GLY A 144 16.91 -0.89 -2.29
CA GLY A 144 16.46 -0.31 -1.02
C GLY A 144 14.95 -0.14 -0.87
N LYS A 145 14.12 -0.74 -1.73
CA LYS A 145 12.64 -0.66 -1.64
C LYS A 145 12.12 -0.93 -0.23
N THR A 146 12.52 -2.06 0.35
CA THR A 146 12.12 -2.44 1.72
C THR A 146 12.58 -1.41 2.74
N ARG A 147 13.84 -0.99 2.71
CA ARG A 147 14.43 -0.07 3.68
C ARG A 147 13.90 1.35 3.55
N ALA A 148 13.81 1.88 2.32
CA ALA A 148 13.55 3.30 2.08
C ALA A 148 12.06 3.62 1.83
N LEU A 149 11.23 2.61 1.57
CA LEU A 149 9.79 2.80 1.33
C LEU A 149 8.95 1.94 2.28
N VAL A 150 9.08 0.60 2.19
CA VAL A 150 8.18 -0.33 2.89
C VAL A 150 8.26 -0.13 4.39
N ARG A 151 9.45 -0.20 4.98
CA ARG A 151 9.63 -0.06 6.42
C ARG A 151 9.18 1.29 6.96
N PRO A 152 9.56 2.45 6.39
CA PRO A 152 9.05 3.75 6.83
C PRO A 152 7.53 3.88 6.80
N VAL A 153 6.89 3.35 5.74
CA VAL A 153 5.42 3.37 5.63
C VAL A 153 4.77 2.48 6.66
N VAL A 154 5.26 1.25 6.86
CA VAL A 154 4.74 0.32 7.88
C VAL A 154 4.89 0.91 9.28
N GLU A 155 6.05 1.49 9.62
CA GLU A 155 6.28 2.17 10.91
C GLU A 155 5.30 3.33 11.11
N SER A 156 5.11 4.19 10.10
CA SER A 156 4.17 5.31 10.17
C SER A 156 2.75 4.86 10.44
N LEU A 157 2.29 3.85 9.71
CA LEU A 157 0.94 3.32 9.88
C LEU A 157 0.78 2.57 11.21
N ALA A 158 1.83 1.91 11.70
CA ALA A 158 1.83 1.28 13.01
C ALA A 158 1.72 2.31 14.15
N LEU A 159 2.44 3.44 14.07
CA LEU A 159 2.30 4.56 15.00
C LEU A 159 0.90 5.17 14.94
N GLN A 160 0.36 5.35 13.74
CA GLN A 160 -1.01 5.83 13.56
C GLN A 160 -2.05 4.83 14.08
N ALA A 161 -1.78 3.52 14.01
CA ALA A 161 -2.63 2.50 14.63
C ALA A 161 -2.63 2.63 16.16
N LEU A 162 -1.47 2.82 16.79
CA LEU A 162 -1.36 3.10 18.22
C LEU A 162 -2.11 4.39 18.62
N ALA A 163 -2.18 5.36 17.71
CA ALA A 163 -2.96 6.58 17.89
C ALA A 163 -4.45 6.42 17.53
N GLY A 164 -4.91 5.22 17.15
CA GLY A 164 -6.31 4.94 16.80
C GLY A 164 -6.73 5.51 15.44
N GLN A 165 -5.81 5.73 14.51
CA GLN A 165 -6.05 6.41 13.23
C GLN A 165 -5.92 5.51 12.00
N ALA A 166 -5.25 4.35 12.11
CA ALA A 166 -5.00 3.46 11.00
C ALA A 166 -5.05 1.98 11.40
N ALA A 167 -5.18 1.11 10.39
CA ALA A 167 -4.86 -0.31 10.47
C ALA A 167 -3.86 -0.65 9.35
N VAL A 168 -2.84 -1.43 9.65
CA VAL A 168 -1.81 -1.82 8.70
C VAL A 168 -1.61 -3.33 8.68
N ILE A 169 -1.52 -3.87 7.46
CA ILE A 169 -1.08 -5.24 7.22
C ILE A 169 0.19 -5.16 6.39
N ALA A 170 1.29 -5.64 6.95
CA ALA A 170 2.56 -5.77 6.27
C ALA A 170 2.76 -7.23 5.87
N VAL A 171 2.94 -7.49 4.58
CA VAL A 171 3.18 -8.83 4.02
C VAL A 171 4.54 -8.83 3.35
N ALA A 172 5.41 -9.73 3.77
CA ALA A 172 6.76 -9.83 3.23
C ALA A 172 7.30 -11.28 3.36
N ALA A 173 8.40 -11.57 2.70
CA ALA A 173 9.11 -12.81 2.90
C ALA A 173 9.65 -12.92 4.33
N ALA A 174 9.66 -14.13 4.88
CA ALA A 174 10.21 -14.39 6.20
C ALA A 174 11.65 -13.88 6.32
N GLY A 175 11.94 -13.17 7.43
CA GLY A 175 13.26 -12.56 7.65
C GLY A 175 13.42 -11.15 7.06
N THR A 176 12.43 -10.61 6.38
CA THR A 176 12.44 -9.21 5.94
C THR A 176 12.49 -8.26 7.14
N PRO A 177 13.40 -7.25 7.17
CA PRO A 177 13.63 -6.41 8.36
C PRO A 177 12.53 -5.33 8.52
N LEU A 178 11.32 -5.73 8.87
CA LEU A 178 10.19 -4.84 9.12
C LEU A 178 10.04 -4.40 10.59
N GLY A 179 11.01 -4.69 11.43
CA GLY A 179 11.00 -4.41 12.86
C GLY A 179 10.78 -5.68 13.70
N PRO A 180 10.86 -5.55 15.05
CA PRO A 180 10.67 -6.69 15.94
C PRO A 180 9.19 -7.09 16.06
N ASP A 181 8.92 -8.31 16.51
CA ASP A 181 7.56 -8.85 16.65
C ASP A 181 6.69 -7.98 17.59
N GLU A 182 7.29 -7.40 18.61
CA GLU A 182 6.62 -6.52 19.61
C GLU A 182 6.06 -5.22 19.00
N ALA A 183 6.51 -4.87 17.78
CA ALA A 183 5.95 -3.74 17.04
C ALA A 183 4.55 -4.01 16.48
N TYR A 184 4.08 -5.27 16.55
CA TYR A 184 2.83 -5.71 15.94
C TYR A 184 1.89 -6.32 16.99
N ASP A 185 0.60 -6.22 16.73
CA ASP A 185 -0.45 -6.85 17.55
C ASP A 185 -0.67 -8.31 17.14
N VAL A 186 -0.46 -8.60 15.86
CA VAL A 186 -0.59 -9.93 15.27
C VAL A 186 0.60 -10.18 14.35
N VAL A 187 1.33 -11.27 14.61
CA VAL A 187 2.40 -11.77 13.74
C VAL A 187 2.07 -13.18 13.32
N ILE A 188 1.88 -13.38 12.02
CA ILE A 188 1.60 -14.68 11.41
C ILE A 188 2.85 -15.09 10.62
N LYS A 189 3.51 -16.17 11.05
CA LYS A 189 4.69 -16.71 10.37
C LYS A 189 4.29 -17.98 9.64
N LEU A 190 3.76 -17.84 8.43
CA LEU A 190 3.24 -18.99 7.66
C LEU A 190 4.34 -20.02 7.38
N GLY A 191 4.08 -21.26 7.72
CA GLY A 191 5.05 -22.35 7.61
C GLY A 191 6.02 -22.49 8.80
N ASP A 192 5.91 -21.62 9.82
CA ASP A 192 6.65 -21.74 11.06
C ASP A 192 5.75 -22.30 12.17
N PRO A 193 6.02 -23.51 12.71
CA PRO A 193 5.20 -24.11 13.77
C PRO A 193 5.15 -23.30 15.08
N ALA A 194 6.09 -22.35 15.26
CA ALA A 194 6.12 -21.46 16.43
C ALA A 194 5.21 -20.23 16.26
N SER A 195 4.51 -20.07 15.15
CA SER A 195 3.57 -18.97 14.94
C SER A 195 2.44 -19.02 15.96
N LEU A 196 2.23 -17.90 16.66
CA LEU A 196 1.17 -17.78 17.68
C LEU A 196 -0.23 -17.61 17.07
N TYR A 197 -0.28 -17.06 15.86
CA TYR A 197 -1.50 -16.81 15.12
C TYR A 197 -1.51 -17.61 13.83
N ASP A 198 -2.70 -17.96 13.40
CA ASP A 198 -3.00 -18.59 12.13
C ASP A 198 -3.71 -17.59 11.20
N LEU A 199 -3.66 -17.82 9.90
CA LEU A 199 -4.40 -17.03 8.92
C LEU A 199 -5.74 -17.73 8.62
N ASP A 200 -6.83 -16.99 8.71
CA ASP A 200 -8.13 -17.47 8.25
C ASP A 200 -8.14 -17.58 6.72
N LEU A 201 -8.19 -18.81 6.23
CA LEU A 201 -8.19 -19.10 4.80
C LEU A 201 -9.35 -18.43 4.05
N TYR A 202 -10.49 -18.31 4.73
CA TYR A 202 -11.74 -17.78 4.18
C TYR A 202 -11.98 -16.30 4.49
N GLY A 203 -10.99 -15.62 5.09
CA GLY A 203 -11.03 -14.19 5.35
C GLY A 203 -12.10 -13.76 6.37
N GLY A 204 -12.63 -14.66 7.19
CA GLY A 204 -13.64 -14.38 8.21
C GLY A 204 -15.05 -14.17 7.66
N THR A 205 -15.28 -14.47 6.38
CA THR A 205 -16.63 -14.43 5.83
C THR A 205 -17.46 -15.63 6.28
N THR A 206 -18.75 -15.42 6.37
CA THR A 206 -19.73 -16.49 6.58
C THR A 206 -20.50 -16.81 5.31
N ASP A 207 -20.27 -16.05 4.24
CA ASP A 207 -20.90 -16.24 2.94
C ASP A 207 -20.04 -17.16 2.07
N PRO A 208 -20.58 -18.33 1.64
CA PRO A 208 -19.87 -19.26 0.77
C PRO A 208 -19.48 -18.69 -0.60
N ASP A 209 -20.31 -17.81 -1.16
CA ASP A 209 -20.05 -17.22 -2.48
C ASP A 209 -18.89 -16.20 -2.38
N GLU A 210 -18.86 -15.39 -1.32
CA GLU A 210 -17.75 -14.48 -1.05
C GLU A 210 -16.45 -15.26 -0.81
N ALA A 211 -16.50 -16.32 0.03
CA ALA A 211 -15.36 -17.18 0.28
C ALA A 211 -14.83 -17.83 -1.01
N ALA A 212 -15.74 -18.34 -1.84
CA ALA A 212 -15.40 -18.96 -3.12
C ALA A 212 -14.73 -17.98 -4.09
N ALA A 213 -15.24 -16.74 -4.18
CA ALA A 213 -14.67 -15.71 -5.04
C ALA A 213 -13.25 -15.33 -4.62
N VAL A 214 -13.03 -15.13 -3.32
CA VAL A 214 -11.70 -14.78 -2.75
C VAL A 214 -10.71 -15.92 -2.93
N LEU A 215 -11.13 -17.18 -2.67
CA LEU A 215 -10.27 -18.34 -2.87
C LEU A 215 -9.94 -18.58 -4.34
N ALA A 216 -10.90 -18.44 -5.24
CA ALA A 216 -10.67 -18.59 -6.68
C ALA A 216 -9.62 -17.58 -7.16
N GLU A 217 -9.75 -16.32 -6.75
CA GLU A 217 -8.77 -15.28 -7.06
C GLU A 217 -7.40 -15.62 -6.46
N GLY A 218 -7.34 -16.00 -5.19
CA GLY A 218 -6.10 -16.36 -4.49
C GLY A 218 -5.40 -17.56 -5.12
N PHE A 219 -6.13 -18.60 -5.49
CA PHE A 219 -5.53 -19.87 -5.93
C PHE A 219 -5.21 -19.91 -7.42
N VAL A 220 -6.14 -19.50 -8.28
CA VAL A 220 -6.01 -19.69 -9.73
C VAL A 220 -6.05 -18.39 -10.54
N GLY A 221 -6.14 -17.22 -9.90
CA GLY A 221 -6.22 -15.93 -10.59
C GLY A 221 -5.01 -15.60 -11.47
N ASP A 222 -3.84 -16.23 -11.25
CA ASP A 222 -2.63 -16.10 -12.06
C ASP A 222 -2.54 -17.12 -13.20
N LEU A 223 -3.47 -18.04 -13.32
CA LEU A 223 -3.46 -19.07 -14.34
C LEU A 223 -4.23 -18.59 -15.59
N PRO A 224 -3.57 -18.38 -16.73
CA PRO A 224 -4.22 -17.80 -17.91
C PRO A 224 -5.29 -18.73 -18.53
N ASP A 225 -5.14 -20.04 -18.33
CA ASP A 225 -6.01 -21.05 -18.92
C ASP A 225 -7.17 -21.47 -18.01
N VAL A 226 -7.29 -20.83 -16.82
CA VAL A 226 -8.33 -21.12 -15.84
C VAL A 226 -9.26 -19.92 -15.69
N ASP A 227 -10.54 -20.12 -15.96
CA ASP A 227 -11.57 -19.09 -15.72
C ASP A 227 -11.85 -18.99 -14.21
N SER A 228 -11.43 -17.89 -13.59
CA SER A 228 -11.63 -17.61 -12.16
C SER A 228 -13.11 -17.62 -11.75
N ARG A 229 -14.03 -17.25 -12.65
CA ARG A 229 -15.47 -17.28 -12.37
C ARG A 229 -15.99 -18.70 -12.28
N ARG A 230 -15.53 -19.59 -13.18
CA ARG A 230 -15.83 -21.01 -13.09
C ARG A 230 -15.23 -21.63 -11.84
N ALA A 231 -14.01 -21.22 -11.47
CA ALA A 231 -13.35 -21.66 -10.24
C ALA A 231 -14.15 -21.23 -9.00
N ALA A 232 -14.61 -19.98 -8.95
CA ALA A 232 -15.48 -19.49 -7.87
C ALA A 232 -16.79 -20.30 -7.81
N THR A 233 -17.44 -20.56 -8.95
CA THR A 233 -18.65 -21.41 -8.99
C THR A 233 -18.38 -22.82 -8.47
N ALA A 234 -17.28 -23.45 -8.90
CA ALA A 234 -16.92 -24.80 -8.46
C ALA A 234 -16.65 -24.86 -6.94
N LEU A 235 -15.99 -23.83 -6.40
CA LEU A 235 -15.77 -23.70 -4.95
C LEU A 235 -17.09 -23.46 -4.21
N ALA A 236 -17.95 -22.55 -4.66
CA ALA A 236 -19.24 -22.26 -4.03
C ALA A 236 -20.12 -23.51 -3.93
N GLN A 237 -20.13 -24.35 -4.99
CA GLN A 237 -20.85 -25.62 -5.04
C GLN A 237 -20.35 -26.67 -4.03
N LEU A 238 -19.18 -26.50 -3.45
CA LEU A 238 -18.63 -27.32 -2.38
C LEU A 238 -18.75 -26.62 -1.02
N LEU A 239 -18.39 -25.35 -0.93
CA LEU A 239 -18.33 -24.59 0.32
C LEU A 239 -19.72 -24.36 0.94
N GLY A 240 -20.73 -24.05 0.13
CA GLY A 240 -22.10 -23.85 0.57
C GLY A 240 -22.69 -25.11 1.22
N PRO A 241 -22.72 -26.24 0.52
CA PRO A 241 -23.12 -27.51 1.09
C PRO A 241 -22.36 -27.93 2.34
N TYR A 242 -21.02 -27.80 2.30
CA TYR A 242 -20.17 -28.18 3.44
C TYR A 242 -20.47 -27.35 4.69
N ARG A 243 -20.55 -26.02 4.52
CA ARG A 243 -20.86 -25.13 5.64
C ARG A 243 -22.26 -25.39 6.22
N ALA A 244 -23.24 -25.66 5.37
CA ALA A 244 -24.59 -25.99 5.83
C ALA A 244 -24.66 -27.32 6.59
N ALA A 245 -23.83 -28.30 6.18
CA ALA A 245 -23.76 -29.60 6.84
C ALA A 245 -23.05 -29.52 8.20
N TYR A 246 -21.90 -28.82 8.27
CA TYR A 246 -20.98 -28.89 9.40
C TYR A 246 -20.85 -27.57 10.20
N GLY A 247 -21.52 -26.50 9.80
CA GLY A 247 -21.48 -25.19 10.49
C GLY A 247 -20.17 -24.42 10.34
N ARG A 248 -19.20 -24.96 9.61
CA ARG A 248 -17.87 -24.39 9.33
C ARG A 248 -17.49 -24.60 7.88
N PHE A 249 -16.48 -23.92 7.41
CA PHE A 249 -15.84 -24.23 6.13
C PHE A 249 -14.88 -25.43 6.27
N PRO A 250 -14.58 -26.14 5.15
CA PRO A 250 -13.65 -27.27 5.19
C PRO A 250 -12.22 -26.81 5.55
N SER A 251 -11.49 -27.64 6.25
CA SER A 251 -10.03 -27.51 6.39
C SER A 251 -9.33 -27.78 5.05
N VAL A 252 -8.03 -27.48 4.96
CA VAL A 252 -7.27 -27.69 3.71
C VAL A 252 -7.34 -29.15 3.23
N PRO A 253 -7.12 -30.19 4.08
CA PRO A 253 -7.27 -31.58 3.65
C PRO A 253 -8.68 -31.92 3.18
N GLU A 254 -9.71 -31.47 3.92
CA GLU A 254 -11.11 -31.71 3.55
C GLU A 254 -11.47 -31.05 2.22
N LEU A 255 -11.03 -29.80 2.01
CA LEU A 255 -11.23 -29.08 0.75
C LEU A 255 -10.56 -29.79 -0.41
N ARG A 256 -9.34 -30.32 -0.19
CA ARG A 256 -8.62 -31.09 -1.19
C ARG A 256 -9.37 -32.37 -1.56
N GLU A 257 -9.81 -33.16 -0.58
CA GLU A 257 -10.60 -34.38 -0.85
C GLU A 257 -11.88 -34.11 -1.65
N LEU A 258 -12.56 -33.00 -1.34
CA LEU A 258 -13.75 -32.58 -2.09
C LEU A 258 -13.43 -32.17 -3.53
N LEU A 259 -12.31 -31.47 -3.75
CA LEU A 259 -11.87 -31.05 -5.08
C LEU A 259 -11.37 -32.24 -5.92
N ASP A 260 -10.66 -33.18 -5.29
CA ASP A 260 -10.21 -34.44 -5.91
C ASP A 260 -11.39 -35.37 -6.21
N GLY A 261 -12.60 -35.04 -5.73
CA GLY A 261 -13.81 -35.83 -5.96
C GLY A 261 -13.79 -37.18 -5.24
N VAL A 262 -13.14 -37.26 -4.07
CA VAL A 262 -13.08 -38.50 -3.27
C VAL A 262 -14.49 -38.98 -2.94
N PRO A 263 -14.90 -40.20 -3.41
CA PRO A 263 -16.28 -40.65 -3.25
C PRO A 263 -16.76 -40.73 -1.81
N ALA A 264 -15.89 -41.10 -0.88
CA ALA A 264 -16.20 -41.15 0.54
C ALA A 264 -16.52 -39.77 1.12
N ALA A 265 -15.71 -38.74 0.79
CA ALA A 265 -15.91 -37.38 1.26
C ALA A 265 -17.20 -36.75 0.70
N LEU A 266 -17.44 -36.91 -0.60
CA LEU A 266 -18.68 -36.45 -1.25
C LEU A 266 -19.92 -37.21 -0.76
N GLY A 267 -19.81 -38.52 -0.50
CA GLY A 267 -20.86 -39.35 0.05
C GLY A 267 -21.25 -38.90 1.46
N ALA A 268 -20.27 -38.74 2.35
CA ALA A 268 -20.49 -38.25 3.70
C ALA A 268 -21.12 -36.85 3.73
N LEU A 269 -20.67 -35.94 2.85
CA LEU A 269 -21.27 -34.61 2.73
C LEU A 269 -22.73 -34.68 2.26
N ARG A 270 -23.02 -35.53 1.29
CA ARG A 270 -24.40 -35.72 0.79
C ARG A 270 -25.30 -36.30 1.88
N GLU A 271 -24.84 -37.29 2.63
CA GLU A 271 -25.55 -37.89 3.75
C GLU A 271 -25.82 -36.85 4.87
N ALA A 272 -24.86 -36.03 5.20
CA ALA A 272 -24.99 -34.94 6.19
C ALA A 272 -25.98 -33.83 5.76
N LEU A 273 -26.34 -33.77 4.48
CA LEU A 273 -27.34 -32.84 3.93
C LEU A 273 -28.73 -33.46 3.80
N ASP A 274 -28.90 -34.76 4.06
CA ASP A 274 -30.12 -35.47 3.81
C ASP A 274 -31.14 -35.30 4.97
N ASP A 275 -31.59 -34.06 5.18
CA ASP A 275 -32.64 -33.70 6.15
C ASP A 275 -33.94 -33.20 5.49
N GLY A 276 -34.07 -33.35 4.18
CA GLY A 276 -35.22 -32.94 3.37
C GLY A 276 -35.41 -31.43 3.18
N SER A 277 -34.72 -30.60 3.96
CA SER A 277 -34.82 -29.12 3.88
C SER A 277 -33.74 -28.47 3.01
N ARG A 278 -32.68 -29.21 2.63
CA ARG A 278 -31.47 -28.70 1.96
C ARG A 278 -31.37 -29.11 0.48
N TYR A 279 -32.51 -29.36 -0.18
CA TYR A 279 -32.55 -29.79 -1.58
C TYR A 279 -31.77 -28.89 -2.54
N ALA A 280 -31.78 -27.57 -2.34
CA ALA A 280 -31.03 -26.66 -3.17
C ALA A 280 -29.52 -26.92 -3.09
N LEU A 281 -29.00 -27.20 -1.89
CA LEU A 281 -27.57 -27.49 -1.66
C LEU A 281 -27.17 -28.86 -2.22
N GLN A 282 -28.03 -29.84 -2.15
CA GLN A 282 -27.82 -31.14 -2.80
C GLN A 282 -27.70 -30.97 -4.32
N ARG A 283 -28.56 -30.12 -4.93
CA ARG A 283 -28.48 -29.80 -6.36
C ARG A 283 -27.15 -29.12 -6.75
N GLU A 284 -26.60 -28.23 -5.90
CA GLU A 284 -25.30 -27.63 -6.12
C GLU A 284 -24.19 -28.70 -6.11
N LEU A 285 -24.21 -29.60 -5.14
CA LEU A 285 -23.26 -30.71 -5.05
C LEU A 285 -23.36 -31.64 -6.26
N ASP A 286 -24.56 -31.94 -6.72
CA ASP A 286 -24.82 -32.75 -7.93
C ASP A 286 -24.35 -32.00 -9.20
N ALA A 287 -24.53 -30.69 -9.27
CA ALA A 287 -24.02 -29.88 -10.36
C ALA A 287 -22.48 -29.94 -10.43
N ARG A 288 -21.81 -29.81 -9.30
CA ARG A 288 -20.34 -29.96 -9.21
C ARG A 288 -19.90 -31.36 -9.66
N ALA A 289 -20.60 -32.41 -9.21
CA ALA A 289 -20.29 -33.79 -9.60
C ALA A 289 -20.39 -34.00 -11.12
N ARG A 290 -21.41 -33.43 -11.77
CA ARG A 290 -21.57 -33.51 -13.24
C ARG A 290 -20.51 -32.73 -14.01
N GLN A 291 -19.99 -31.64 -13.43
CA GLN A 291 -18.97 -30.79 -14.06
C GLN A 291 -17.55 -31.34 -13.87
N SER A 292 -17.37 -32.21 -12.87
CA SER A 292 -16.06 -32.79 -12.55
C SER A 292 -15.51 -33.56 -13.75
N GLY A 293 -14.28 -33.24 -14.16
CA GLY A 293 -13.60 -33.85 -15.30
C GLY A 293 -14.12 -33.44 -16.69
N ALA A 294 -15.10 -32.52 -16.75
CA ALA A 294 -15.55 -31.97 -18.03
C ALA A 294 -14.53 -30.98 -18.62
N PRO A 295 -14.53 -30.75 -19.94
CA PRO A 295 -13.66 -29.73 -20.55
C PRO A 295 -13.84 -28.35 -19.91
N GLY A 296 -12.73 -27.75 -19.45
CA GLY A 296 -12.72 -26.47 -18.76
C GLY A 296 -13.16 -26.52 -17.29
N ASP A 297 -13.21 -27.71 -16.69
CA ASP A 297 -13.39 -27.87 -15.25
C ASP A 297 -12.15 -27.35 -14.49
N PRO A 298 -12.30 -26.38 -13.57
CA PRO A 298 -11.19 -25.85 -12.78
C PRO A 298 -10.78 -26.76 -11.61
N GLY A 299 -11.50 -27.85 -11.36
CA GLY A 299 -11.33 -28.70 -10.17
C GLY A 299 -9.91 -29.19 -9.98
N LEU A 300 -9.26 -29.70 -11.03
CA LEU A 300 -7.88 -30.18 -10.97
C LEU A 300 -6.91 -29.04 -10.64
N ALA A 301 -7.04 -27.89 -11.30
CA ALA A 301 -6.19 -26.74 -11.02
C ALA A 301 -6.36 -26.22 -9.59
N LEU A 302 -7.58 -26.22 -9.07
CA LEU A 302 -7.86 -25.87 -7.66
C LEU A 302 -7.26 -26.90 -6.70
N ALA A 303 -7.39 -28.20 -6.98
CA ALA A 303 -6.82 -29.26 -6.16
C ALA A 303 -5.30 -29.19 -6.11
N ASP A 304 -4.64 -28.94 -7.25
CA ASP A 304 -3.18 -28.74 -7.34
C ASP A 304 -2.71 -27.54 -6.50
N ARG A 305 -3.48 -26.46 -6.47
CA ARG A 305 -3.16 -25.26 -5.67
C ARG A 305 -3.40 -25.51 -4.17
N VAL A 306 -4.50 -26.16 -3.80
CA VAL A 306 -4.78 -26.56 -2.41
C VAL A 306 -3.70 -27.52 -1.90
N ALA A 307 -3.21 -28.43 -2.74
CA ALA A 307 -2.12 -29.35 -2.40
C ALA A 307 -0.82 -28.65 -1.98
N LEU A 308 -0.59 -27.39 -2.39
CA LEU A 308 0.53 -26.59 -1.90
C LEU A 308 0.42 -26.27 -0.41
N LEU A 309 -0.81 -26.11 0.08
CA LEU A 309 -1.10 -25.83 1.49
C LEU A 309 -1.29 -27.10 2.31
N ASP A 310 -1.55 -28.24 1.66
CA ASP A 310 -1.65 -29.57 2.29
C ASP A 310 -0.25 -30.23 2.43
N ARG A 311 0.72 -29.45 2.87
CA ARG A 311 2.09 -29.90 3.13
C ARG A 311 2.36 -29.87 4.63
N PRO A 312 3.27 -30.74 5.14
CA PRO A 312 3.59 -30.76 6.57
C PRO A 312 3.97 -29.42 7.18
N ALA A 313 4.60 -28.54 6.38
CA ALA A 313 4.95 -27.18 6.83
C ALA A 313 3.73 -26.32 7.18
N PHE A 314 2.55 -26.61 6.62
CA PHE A 314 1.31 -25.86 6.86
C PHE A 314 0.30 -26.67 7.72
N ALA A 315 0.68 -27.82 8.26
CA ALA A 315 -0.25 -28.70 8.98
C ALA A 315 -0.91 -28.05 10.21
N SER A 316 -0.29 -27.01 10.79
CA SER A 316 -0.83 -26.25 11.93
C SER A 316 -1.53 -24.94 11.51
N PHE A 317 -1.67 -24.69 10.21
CA PHE A 317 -2.28 -23.48 9.67
C PHE A 317 -3.62 -23.77 8.99
N PHE A 318 -4.40 -22.70 8.80
CA PHE A 318 -5.70 -22.72 8.14
C PHE A 318 -6.72 -23.62 8.85
N ASP A 319 -6.64 -23.66 10.18
CA ASP A 319 -7.57 -24.46 10.98
C ASP A 319 -8.97 -23.85 11.00
N THR A 320 -9.96 -24.66 10.69
CA THR A 320 -11.38 -24.30 10.73
C THR A 320 -12.10 -24.92 11.93
N SER A 321 -11.42 -25.72 12.75
CA SER A 321 -11.99 -26.41 13.91
C SER A 321 -12.06 -25.57 15.18
N GLY A 322 -11.44 -24.37 15.17
CA GLY A 322 -11.36 -23.49 16.34
C GLY A 322 -10.28 -23.87 17.36
N ARG A 323 -9.35 -24.74 17.02
CA ARG A 323 -8.21 -25.13 17.90
C ARG A 323 -7.09 -24.09 17.87
N THR A 324 -6.95 -23.36 16.78
CA THR A 324 -5.98 -22.28 16.62
C THR A 324 -6.66 -20.90 16.81
N ARG A 325 -5.86 -19.84 16.68
CA ARG A 325 -6.34 -18.46 16.67
C ARG A 325 -6.25 -17.89 15.26
N PRO A 326 -7.21 -18.18 14.37
CA PRO A 326 -7.19 -17.67 13.01
C PRO A 326 -7.43 -16.16 13.04
N PHE A 327 -6.51 -15.42 12.42
CA PHE A 327 -6.66 -13.99 12.18
C PHE A 327 -7.45 -13.75 10.91
N SER A 328 -8.51 -12.95 11.02
CA SER A 328 -9.31 -12.52 9.89
C SER A 328 -9.05 -11.06 9.53
N LEU A 329 -8.91 -10.78 8.23
CA LEU A 329 -8.76 -9.42 7.74
C LEU A 329 -10.01 -8.55 7.93
N ARG A 330 -11.16 -9.12 8.29
CA ARG A 330 -12.35 -8.35 8.73
C ARG A 330 -12.10 -7.53 10.00
N SER A 331 -11.10 -7.91 10.81
CA SER A 331 -10.68 -7.15 11.99
C SER A 331 -10.07 -5.77 11.66
N LEU A 332 -9.90 -5.41 10.39
CA LEU A 332 -9.45 -4.08 9.93
C LEU A 332 -10.43 -2.92 10.25
N GLU A 333 -11.56 -3.20 10.87
CA GLU A 333 -12.43 -2.18 11.47
C GLU A 333 -11.82 -1.59 12.75
N HIS A 334 -10.82 -2.26 13.32
CA HIS A 334 -10.09 -1.83 14.49
C HIS A 334 -8.68 -1.35 14.14
N PRO A 335 -8.10 -0.40 14.90
CA PRO A 335 -6.70 -0.03 14.73
C PRO A 335 -5.82 -1.23 15.07
N LEU A 336 -5.13 -1.78 14.08
CA LEU A 336 -4.32 -3.00 14.21
C LEU A 336 -3.01 -2.87 13.44
N ARG A 337 -1.98 -3.52 13.98
CA ARG A 337 -0.66 -3.67 13.40
C ARG A 337 -0.43 -5.16 13.14
N VAL A 338 -0.51 -5.55 11.89
CA VAL A 338 -0.41 -6.97 11.48
C VAL A 338 0.80 -7.18 10.60
N ARG A 339 1.58 -8.23 10.87
CA ARG A 339 2.64 -8.72 10.00
C ARG A 339 2.36 -10.16 9.60
N ILE A 340 2.49 -10.43 8.30
CA ILE A 340 2.36 -11.76 7.72
C ILE A 340 3.68 -12.09 7.02
N ASP A 341 4.42 -13.03 7.58
CA ASP A 341 5.66 -13.54 7.02
C ASP A 341 5.36 -14.74 6.12
N LEU A 342 5.70 -14.61 4.85
CA LEU A 342 5.52 -15.68 3.85
C LEU A 342 6.75 -16.58 3.82
N PRO A 343 6.60 -17.91 3.70
CA PRO A 343 7.73 -18.82 3.63
C PRO A 343 8.49 -18.62 2.32
N GLU A 344 9.80 -18.35 2.39
CA GLU A 344 10.62 -18.09 1.19
C GLU A 344 11.24 -19.38 0.64
N ARG A 345 11.76 -20.23 1.52
CA ARG A 345 12.52 -21.42 1.13
C ARG A 345 11.63 -22.64 0.94
N GLY A 346 11.71 -23.26 -0.24
CA GLY A 346 11.00 -24.52 -0.52
C GLY A 346 9.51 -24.38 -0.83
N HIS A 347 8.90 -23.20 -0.63
CA HIS A 347 7.47 -22.97 -0.78
C HIS A 347 7.12 -21.71 -1.61
N ALA A 348 7.96 -21.37 -2.61
CA ALA A 348 7.81 -20.13 -3.38
C ALA A 348 6.44 -20.00 -4.08
N GLU A 349 5.89 -21.09 -4.62
CA GLU A 349 4.55 -21.07 -5.25
C GLU A 349 3.44 -20.84 -4.22
N ALA A 350 3.53 -21.51 -3.05
CA ALA A 350 2.59 -21.27 -1.95
C ALA A 350 2.65 -19.81 -1.48
N SER A 351 3.86 -19.25 -1.35
CA SER A 351 4.05 -17.84 -0.93
C SER A 351 3.41 -16.85 -1.89
N ARG A 352 3.57 -17.05 -3.21
CA ARG A 352 2.95 -16.20 -4.24
C ARG A 352 1.43 -16.30 -4.21
N MET A 353 0.92 -17.53 -4.07
CA MET A 353 -0.51 -17.79 -3.94
C MET A 353 -1.09 -17.14 -2.67
N LEU A 354 -0.39 -17.27 -1.53
CA LEU A 354 -0.80 -16.66 -0.27
C LEU A 354 -0.73 -15.14 -0.31
N ALA A 355 0.29 -14.55 -0.95
CA ALA A 355 0.35 -13.10 -1.17
C ALA A 355 -0.88 -12.60 -1.95
N ARG A 356 -1.26 -13.31 -3.01
CA ARG A 356 -2.45 -13.00 -3.82
C ARG A 356 -3.73 -13.19 -3.01
N LEU A 357 -3.83 -14.27 -2.23
CA LEU A 357 -4.96 -14.52 -1.34
C LEU A 357 -5.13 -13.39 -0.31
N VAL A 358 -4.06 -12.96 0.36
CA VAL A 358 -4.11 -11.86 1.32
C VAL A 358 -4.54 -10.56 0.65
N LEU A 359 -4.04 -10.27 -0.56
CA LEU A 359 -4.45 -9.09 -1.33
C LEU A 359 -5.95 -9.16 -1.69
N ALA A 360 -6.46 -10.33 -2.12
CA ALA A 360 -7.88 -10.53 -2.41
C ALA A 360 -8.74 -10.38 -1.14
N GLN A 361 -8.35 -10.99 -0.03
CA GLN A 361 -9.03 -10.84 1.27
C GLN A 361 -9.03 -9.40 1.76
N PHE A 362 -7.89 -8.68 1.64
CA PHE A 362 -7.81 -7.28 2.03
C PHE A 362 -8.77 -6.41 1.23
N THR A 363 -8.78 -6.55 -0.08
CA THR A 363 -9.65 -5.73 -0.95
C THR A 363 -11.13 -6.02 -0.71
N ALA A 364 -11.50 -7.28 -0.48
CA ALA A 364 -12.85 -7.67 -0.12
C ALA A 364 -13.24 -7.08 1.25
N SER A 365 -12.39 -7.27 2.28
CA SER A 365 -12.63 -6.74 3.61
C SER A 365 -12.74 -5.21 3.64
N ALA A 366 -11.86 -4.51 2.90
CA ALA A 366 -11.91 -3.05 2.80
C ALA A 366 -13.22 -2.54 2.20
N ALA A 367 -13.75 -3.24 1.18
CA ALA A 367 -15.02 -2.88 0.55
C ALA A 367 -16.22 -3.04 1.49
N HIS A 368 -16.20 -4.03 2.38
CA HIS A 368 -17.29 -4.36 3.28
C HIS A 368 -17.27 -3.59 4.62
N ARG A 369 -16.22 -2.79 4.90
CA ARG A 369 -16.12 -2.04 6.15
C ARG A 369 -17.30 -1.09 6.32
N ALA A 370 -17.99 -1.21 7.45
CA ALA A 370 -19.07 -0.30 7.84
C ALA A 370 -18.50 1.04 8.31
N ASP A 371 -17.47 1.02 9.17
CA ASP A 371 -16.75 2.22 9.60
C ASP A 371 -15.51 2.47 8.71
N ARG A 372 -15.54 3.57 8.01
CA ARG A 372 -14.44 4.05 7.15
C ARG A 372 -13.68 5.23 7.74
N SER A 373 -13.88 5.54 9.02
CA SER A 373 -13.14 6.62 9.71
C SER A 373 -11.66 6.28 9.90
N LEU A 374 -11.35 4.99 9.98
CA LEU A 374 -10.02 4.43 10.10
C LEU A 374 -9.40 4.22 8.72
N PHE A 375 -8.18 4.69 8.49
CA PHE A 375 -7.45 4.38 7.26
C PHE A 375 -6.88 2.95 7.32
N ALA A 376 -7.17 2.11 6.31
CA ALA A 376 -6.61 0.77 6.22
C ALA A 376 -5.59 0.67 5.08
N CYS A 377 -4.44 0.07 5.33
CA CYS A 377 -3.41 -0.08 4.31
C CYS A 377 -2.80 -1.49 4.30
N LEU A 378 -2.72 -2.06 3.11
CA LEU A 378 -1.91 -3.24 2.85
C LEU A 378 -0.56 -2.81 2.28
N VAL A 379 0.52 -3.28 2.87
CA VAL A 379 1.88 -3.10 2.35
C VAL A 379 2.41 -4.47 1.96
N LEU A 380 2.51 -4.72 0.66
CA LEU A 380 2.98 -5.99 0.08
C LEU A 380 4.37 -5.80 -0.51
N ASP A 381 5.37 -6.31 0.20
CA ASP A 381 6.76 -6.30 -0.27
C ASP A 381 7.02 -7.52 -1.17
N ASP A 382 7.35 -7.26 -2.43
CA ASP A 382 7.51 -8.24 -3.50
C ASP A 382 6.19 -8.96 -3.91
N ALA A 383 5.40 -8.27 -4.73
CA ALA A 383 4.12 -8.78 -5.25
C ALA A 383 4.26 -9.63 -6.53
N THR A 384 5.38 -10.33 -6.71
CA THR A 384 5.63 -11.19 -7.87
C THR A 384 4.47 -12.18 -8.06
N ARG A 385 3.83 -12.14 -9.24
CA ARG A 385 2.66 -12.95 -9.60
C ARG A 385 1.44 -12.82 -8.67
N ALA A 386 1.38 -11.74 -7.86
CA ALA A 386 0.21 -11.46 -7.04
C ALA A 386 -0.81 -10.54 -7.74
N ILE A 387 -0.43 -9.92 -8.83
CA ILE A 387 -1.25 -8.95 -9.57
C ILE A 387 -1.99 -9.63 -10.71
N THR A 388 -3.30 -9.54 -10.68
CA THR A 388 -4.25 -10.07 -11.67
C THR A 388 -5.16 -8.95 -12.16
N ALA A 389 -5.98 -9.23 -13.17
CA ALA A 389 -6.98 -8.27 -13.65
C ALA A 389 -8.01 -7.91 -12.57
N GLU A 390 -8.38 -8.86 -11.71
CA GLU A 390 -9.33 -8.60 -10.61
C GLU A 390 -8.69 -7.77 -9.51
N THR A 391 -7.45 -8.08 -9.10
CA THR A 391 -6.76 -7.28 -8.10
C THR A 391 -6.51 -5.85 -8.56
N VAL A 392 -6.23 -5.60 -9.84
CA VAL A 392 -6.12 -4.24 -10.39
C VAL A 392 -7.44 -3.48 -10.25
N ARG A 393 -8.58 -4.11 -10.61
CA ARG A 393 -9.91 -3.50 -10.43
C ARG A 393 -10.24 -3.25 -8.96
N ALA A 394 -9.84 -4.17 -8.08
CA ALA A 394 -10.06 -4.05 -6.64
C ALA A 394 -9.23 -2.90 -6.04
N ILE A 395 -7.97 -2.73 -6.44
CA ILE A 395 -7.10 -1.62 -6.01
C ILE A 395 -7.73 -0.26 -6.37
N GLN A 396 -8.33 -0.12 -7.56
CA GLN A 396 -9.02 1.11 -7.95
C GLN A 396 -10.16 1.50 -7.00
N ARG A 397 -10.83 0.51 -6.38
CA ARG A 397 -11.94 0.72 -5.44
C ARG A 397 -11.50 1.06 -4.02
N LEU A 398 -10.24 0.78 -3.63
CA LEU A 398 -9.74 1.03 -2.28
C LEU A 398 -9.87 2.48 -1.84
N ARG A 399 -9.66 3.43 -2.76
CA ARG A 399 -9.81 4.87 -2.48
C ARG A 399 -11.19 5.22 -1.90
N SER A 400 -12.27 4.68 -2.45
CA SER A 400 -13.63 4.92 -1.95
C SER A 400 -13.92 4.23 -0.62
N ALA A 401 -13.11 3.24 -0.25
CA ALA A 401 -13.20 2.52 1.00
C ALA A 401 -12.31 3.12 2.11
N HIS A 402 -11.69 4.30 1.91
CA HIS A 402 -10.67 4.88 2.80
C HIS A 402 -9.58 3.86 3.11
N ALA A 403 -9.08 3.23 2.05
CA ALA A 403 -8.03 2.22 2.11
C ALA A 403 -7.03 2.43 0.98
N GLY A 404 -5.85 1.81 1.09
CA GLY A 404 -4.82 1.86 0.06
C GLY A 404 -3.92 0.63 0.09
N ALA A 405 -3.14 0.46 -0.98
CA ALA A 405 -2.14 -0.59 -1.07
C ALA A 405 -0.80 0.00 -1.49
N VAL A 406 0.28 -0.42 -0.84
CA VAL A 406 1.66 -0.16 -1.24
C VAL A 406 2.24 -1.47 -1.74
N ILE A 407 2.61 -1.50 -3.00
CA ILE A 407 3.03 -2.71 -3.69
C ILE A 407 4.42 -2.50 -4.25
N THR A 408 5.36 -3.37 -3.91
CA THR A 408 6.68 -3.37 -4.52
C THR A 408 6.83 -4.51 -5.51
N LEU A 409 7.55 -4.26 -6.60
CA LEU A 409 7.87 -5.21 -7.65
C LEU A 409 9.38 -5.13 -7.96
N ARG A 410 9.95 -6.23 -8.45
CA ARG A 410 11.34 -6.25 -8.93
C ARG A 410 11.43 -5.66 -10.33
N SER A 411 10.44 -5.97 -11.17
CA SER A 411 10.23 -5.49 -12.51
C SER A 411 8.74 -5.53 -12.83
N LEU A 412 8.28 -4.77 -13.81
CA LEU A 412 6.91 -4.92 -14.33
C LEU A 412 6.70 -6.27 -15.01
N ASP A 413 7.77 -6.97 -15.43
CA ASP A 413 7.68 -8.34 -15.95
C ASP A 413 7.14 -9.36 -14.93
N ASP A 414 7.14 -9.02 -13.64
CA ASP A 414 6.47 -9.81 -12.58
C ASP A 414 4.93 -9.76 -12.70
N VAL A 415 4.40 -8.90 -13.56
CA VAL A 415 2.98 -8.70 -13.86
C VAL A 415 2.72 -9.03 -15.34
N PRO A 416 1.61 -9.67 -15.71
CA PRO A 416 1.28 -9.91 -17.11
C PRO A 416 1.28 -8.62 -17.94
N GLU A 417 1.90 -8.63 -19.12
CA GLU A 417 2.14 -7.43 -19.92
C GLU A 417 0.86 -6.62 -20.20
N HIS A 418 -0.25 -7.31 -20.50
CA HIS A 418 -1.54 -6.67 -20.77
C HIS A 418 -2.11 -5.90 -19.57
N LEU A 419 -1.58 -6.11 -18.36
CA LEU A 419 -2.00 -5.41 -17.13
C LEU A 419 -1.10 -4.23 -16.76
N HIS A 420 0.07 -4.03 -17.40
CA HIS A 420 1.01 -2.97 -17.03
C HIS A 420 0.35 -1.58 -17.03
N ALA A 421 -0.30 -1.22 -18.14
CA ALA A 421 -0.98 0.07 -18.25
C ALA A 421 -2.13 0.20 -17.26
N ALA A 422 -2.90 -0.88 -17.05
CA ALA A 422 -4.02 -0.90 -16.12
C ALA A 422 -3.53 -0.76 -14.67
N LEU A 423 -2.45 -1.43 -14.28
CA LEU A 423 -1.85 -1.34 -12.95
C LEU A 423 -1.32 0.08 -12.68
N LEU A 424 -0.52 0.63 -13.60
CA LEU A 424 0.00 1.99 -13.45
C LEU A 424 -1.11 3.05 -13.48
N GLY A 425 -2.22 2.78 -14.19
CA GLY A 425 -3.42 3.63 -14.18
C GLY A 425 -4.29 3.49 -12.94
N ALA A 426 -4.23 2.34 -12.25
CA ALA A 426 -5.00 2.07 -11.04
C ALA A 426 -4.47 2.80 -9.80
N VAL A 427 -3.18 3.15 -9.78
CA VAL A 427 -2.50 3.78 -8.65
C VAL A 427 -2.22 5.25 -8.89
N GLY A 428 -2.38 6.07 -7.84
CA GLY A 428 -2.06 7.50 -7.91
C GLY A 428 -0.57 7.79 -7.68
N CYS A 429 0.12 6.92 -6.98
CA CYS A 429 1.55 7.09 -6.69
C CYS A 429 2.38 6.03 -7.43
N ARG A 430 3.37 6.48 -8.22
CA ARG A 430 4.21 5.60 -9.04
C ARG A 430 5.67 5.91 -8.76
N MET A 431 6.45 4.88 -8.44
CA MET A 431 7.84 5.03 -8.02
C MET A 431 8.75 4.09 -8.81
N ALA A 432 9.74 4.65 -9.50
CA ALA A 432 10.79 3.92 -10.18
C ALA A 432 12.11 4.12 -9.44
N PHE A 433 12.66 3.04 -8.87
CA PHE A 433 13.95 3.05 -8.21
C PHE A 433 15.10 3.06 -9.21
N SER A 434 16.29 3.44 -8.75
CA SER A 434 17.52 3.36 -9.55
C SER A 434 17.73 1.95 -10.09
N GLY A 435 18.21 1.83 -11.33
CA GLY A 435 18.55 0.56 -11.96
C GLY A 435 17.35 -0.22 -12.53
N VAL A 436 16.17 0.39 -12.68
CA VAL A 436 15.09 -0.20 -13.48
C VAL A 436 15.56 -0.45 -14.92
N THR A 437 15.01 -1.45 -15.56
CA THR A 437 15.32 -1.75 -16.97
C THR A 437 14.77 -0.66 -17.90
N THR A 438 15.29 -0.57 -19.13
CA THR A 438 14.72 0.34 -20.15
C THR A 438 13.28 -0.06 -20.51
N TRP A 439 12.90 -1.31 -20.38
CA TRP A 439 11.54 -1.80 -20.57
C TRP A 439 10.59 -1.28 -19.51
N ASP A 440 10.96 -1.40 -18.24
CA ASP A 440 10.20 -0.80 -17.14
C ASP A 440 10.14 0.73 -17.31
N GLY A 441 11.29 1.34 -17.59
CA GLY A 441 11.42 2.78 -17.82
C GLY A 441 10.49 3.29 -18.91
N LYS A 442 10.31 2.54 -20.01
CA LYS A 442 9.38 2.89 -21.08
C LYS A 442 7.93 2.95 -20.57
N ARG A 443 7.49 2.00 -19.76
CA ARG A 443 6.13 1.99 -19.18
C ARG A 443 5.90 3.17 -18.24
N PHE A 444 6.93 3.52 -17.45
CA PHE A 444 6.86 4.72 -16.61
C PHE A 444 6.85 6.02 -17.45
N ALA A 445 7.67 6.12 -18.50
CA ALA A 445 7.69 7.27 -19.40
C ALA A 445 6.31 7.49 -20.05
N GLU A 446 5.71 6.43 -20.57
CA GLU A 446 4.35 6.45 -21.11
C GLU A 446 3.32 6.91 -20.07
N ALA A 447 3.41 6.41 -18.82
CA ALA A 447 2.48 6.75 -17.75
C ALA A 447 2.64 8.21 -17.22
N TRP A 448 3.83 8.79 -17.31
CA TRP A 448 4.12 10.15 -16.88
C TRP A 448 3.94 11.20 -17.99
N GLY A 449 3.95 10.76 -19.25
CA GLY A 449 3.68 11.61 -20.42
C GLY A 449 4.79 12.59 -20.75
N THR A 450 4.43 13.60 -21.52
CA THR A 450 5.34 14.59 -22.10
C THR A 450 5.18 15.97 -21.44
N GLU A 451 6.16 16.84 -21.71
CA GLU A 451 6.14 18.26 -21.36
C GLU A 451 6.75 19.11 -22.49
N TRP A 452 6.34 20.36 -22.58
CA TRP A 452 6.93 21.31 -23.53
C TRP A 452 8.13 22.01 -22.89
N VAL A 453 9.31 21.83 -23.53
CA VAL A 453 10.57 22.45 -23.08
C VAL A 453 11.03 23.47 -24.11
N GLU A 454 11.45 24.64 -23.65
CA GLU A 454 12.10 25.62 -24.52
C GLU A 454 13.57 25.24 -24.71
N THR A 455 13.90 24.85 -25.95
CA THR A 455 15.28 24.59 -26.35
C THR A 455 15.82 25.84 -27.04
N ARG A 456 16.99 26.31 -26.60
CA ARG A 456 17.70 27.44 -27.20
C ARG A 456 18.80 26.89 -28.08
N ASP A 457 18.60 26.98 -29.39
CA ASP A 457 19.63 26.69 -30.37
C ASP A 457 20.46 27.96 -30.60
N VAL A 458 21.72 27.95 -30.18
CA VAL A 458 22.65 29.03 -30.46
C VAL A 458 23.39 28.70 -31.77
N THR A 459 23.02 29.36 -32.85
CA THR A 459 23.72 29.21 -34.11
C THR A 459 24.69 30.37 -34.28
N SER A 460 25.97 30.09 -34.06
CA SER A 460 27.03 31.07 -34.33
C SER A 460 27.30 31.15 -35.83
N ARG A 461 26.82 32.21 -36.47
CA ARG A 461 27.12 32.49 -37.85
C ARG A 461 28.29 33.46 -37.95
N THR A 462 29.29 33.08 -38.73
CA THR A 462 30.35 34.04 -39.14
C THR A 462 29.73 35.04 -40.10
N VAL A 463 29.69 36.30 -39.67
CA VAL A 463 29.12 37.37 -40.52
C VAL A 463 30.17 37.82 -41.53
N PHE A 464 29.86 37.59 -42.82
CA PHE A 464 30.63 38.21 -43.90
C PHE A 464 29.98 39.56 -44.20
N ALA A 465 30.79 40.64 -43.99
CA ALA A 465 30.30 41.99 -44.29
C ALA A 465 30.22 42.20 -45.81
N ASP A 466 29.07 42.61 -46.31
CA ASP A 466 28.84 42.89 -47.74
C ASP A 466 29.41 44.23 -48.20
N GLN A 467 29.74 45.14 -47.26
CA GLN A 467 30.33 46.44 -47.57
C GLN A 467 31.85 46.43 -47.45
N PRO A 468 32.58 47.01 -48.42
CA PRO A 468 34.06 46.93 -48.48
C PRO A 468 34.77 47.52 -47.26
N LEU A 469 34.26 48.61 -46.66
CA LEU A 469 34.82 49.22 -45.45
C LEU A 469 34.67 48.36 -44.20
N THR A 470 33.53 47.71 -44.03
CA THR A 470 33.25 46.78 -42.92
C THR A 470 34.08 45.50 -43.06
N ARG A 471 34.33 45.04 -44.30
CA ARG A 471 35.25 43.93 -44.58
C ARG A 471 36.67 44.22 -44.10
N ALA A 472 37.21 45.41 -44.40
CA ALA A 472 38.54 45.81 -43.96
C ALA A 472 38.66 45.88 -42.41
N LEU A 473 37.63 46.38 -41.76
CA LEU A 473 37.55 46.42 -40.29
C LEU A 473 37.48 45.04 -39.65
N HIS A 474 36.70 44.12 -40.24
CA HIS A 474 36.58 42.73 -39.75
C HIS A 474 37.88 41.93 -39.98
N VAL A 475 38.58 42.15 -41.08
CA VAL A 475 39.90 41.55 -41.39
C VAL A 475 40.96 42.07 -40.39
N PHE A 476 40.98 43.38 -40.15
CA PHE A 476 41.90 43.98 -39.19
C PHE A 476 41.68 43.47 -37.76
N ARG A 477 40.43 43.40 -37.36
CA ARG A 477 40.05 42.86 -36.05
C ARG A 477 40.41 41.38 -35.90
N ARG A 478 40.24 40.57 -36.98
CA ARG A 478 40.65 39.16 -37.00
C ARG A 478 42.15 38.95 -36.87
N ILE A 479 42.93 39.85 -37.47
CA ILE A 479 44.39 39.83 -37.39
C ILE A 479 44.88 40.22 -36.01
N VAL A 480 44.24 41.22 -35.39
CA VAL A 480 44.65 41.74 -34.07
C VAL A 480 44.14 40.86 -32.90
N THR A 481 42.96 40.27 -33.00
CA THR A 481 42.32 39.52 -31.90
C THR A 481 42.28 38.02 -32.11
N GLY A 482 42.62 37.53 -33.27
CA GLY A 482 42.55 36.10 -33.63
C GLY A 482 41.13 35.52 -33.66
N LYS A 483 40.08 36.34 -33.48
CA LYS A 483 38.67 35.87 -33.42
C LYS A 483 37.87 36.47 -34.59
N ALA A 484 37.08 35.61 -35.26
CA ALA A 484 36.09 36.03 -36.24
C ALA A 484 34.91 36.74 -35.54
N VAL A 485 34.33 37.76 -36.20
CA VAL A 485 33.10 38.39 -35.70
C VAL A 485 31.95 37.40 -35.98
N THR A 486 31.45 36.79 -34.90
CA THR A 486 30.29 35.88 -34.95
C THR A 486 29.08 36.61 -34.37
N THR A 487 27.95 36.47 -35.02
CA THR A 487 26.67 36.87 -34.47
C THR A 487 25.96 35.62 -34.06
N ASP A 488 25.64 35.54 -32.78
CA ASP A 488 24.87 34.41 -32.26
C ASP A 488 23.39 34.67 -32.47
N ALA A 489 22.78 33.87 -33.33
CA ALA A 489 21.35 33.86 -33.49
C ALA A 489 20.77 32.84 -32.51
N ILE A 490 20.05 33.32 -31.49
CA ILE A 490 19.36 32.46 -30.53
C ILE A 490 17.96 32.19 -31.11
N THR A 491 17.73 30.94 -31.48
CA THR A 491 16.40 30.47 -31.87
C THR A 491 15.79 29.70 -30.70
N VAL A 492 14.72 30.22 -30.14
CA VAL A 492 13.96 29.53 -29.10
C VAL A 492 12.90 28.67 -29.76
N ARG A 493 12.98 27.36 -29.63
CA ARG A 493 11.96 26.40 -30.09
C ARG A 493 11.35 25.71 -28.90
N LYS A 494 10.00 25.56 -28.93
CA LYS A 494 9.30 24.67 -28.02
C LYS A 494 9.32 23.27 -28.62
N VAL A 495 9.87 22.32 -27.88
CA VAL A 495 9.97 20.91 -28.25
C VAL A 495 9.23 20.09 -27.22
N GLU A 496 8.41 19.17 -27.66
CA GLU A 496 7.77 18.19 -26.79
C GLU A 496 8.80 17.14 -26.40
N ARG A 497 8.93 16.88 -25.10
CA ARG A 497 9.87 15.94 -24.54
C ARG A 497 9.17 15.06 -23.50
N GLU A 498 9.53 13.78 -23.41
CA GLU A 498 9.12 12.93 -22.29
C GLU A 498 9.59 13.56 -20.96
N ARG A 499 8.72 13.57 -19.95
CA ARG A 499 9.09 14.05 -18.59
C ARG A 499 10.27 13.29 -18.04
N TRP A 500 10.30 11.98 -18.25
CA TRP A 500 11.42 11.07 -17.98
C TRP A 500 11.45 10.05 -19.10
N SER A 501 12.55 9.98 -19.83
CA SER A 501 12.71 8.94 -20.84
C SER A 501 13.10 7.61 -20.24
N ALA A 502 12.83 6.53 -20.98
CA ALA A 502 13.22 5.18 -20.57
C ALA A 502 14.72 5.06 -20.26
N SER A 503 15.56 5.72 -21.06
CA SER A 503 17.02 5.71 -20.88
C SER A 503 17.45 6.49 -19.63
N GLU A 504 16.83 7.64 -19.34
CA GLU A 504 17.13 8.40 -18.12
C GLU A 504 16.76 7.60 -16.86
N LEU A 505 15.61 6.95 -16.86
CA LEU A 505 15.18 6.12 -15.73
C LEU A 505 16.12 4.93 -15.48
N ALA A 506 16.58 4.28 -16.56
CA ALA A 506 17.47 3.14 -16.46
C ALA A 506 18.91 3.51 -16.06
N HIS A 507 19.43 4.65 -16.54
CA HIS A 507 20.85 4.94 -16.47
C HIS A 507 21.22 6.22 -15.75
N SER A 508 20.30 7.17 -15.56
CA SER A 508 20.60 8.48 -14.98
C SER A 508 20.10 8.67 -13.56
N VAL A 509 19.31 7.72 -13.02
CA VAL A 509 18.86 7.75 -11.62
C VAL A 509 19.98 7.22 -10.72
N PRO A 510 20.57 8.03 -9.83
CA PRO A 510 21.69 7.61 -9.00
C PRO A 510 21.27 6.52 -7.99
N ALA A 511 22.23 5.71 -7.54
CA ALA A 511 21.99 4.73 -6.48
C ALA A 511 21.44 5.41 -5.21
N GLY A 512 20.47 4.79 -4.58
CA GLY A 512 19.76 5.35 -3.40
C GLY A 512 18.75 6.45 -3.73
N HIS A 513 18.45 6.67 -5.02
CA HIS A 513 17.41 7.59 -5.47
C HIS A 513 16.28 6.83 -6.14
N ALA A 514 15.16 7.50 -6.26
CA ALA A 514 14.03 7.06 -7.07
C ALA A 514 13.34 8.25 -7.72
N VAL A 515 12.61 7.99 -8.81
CA VAL A 515 11.68 8.96 -9.41
C VAL A 515 10.28 8.61 -8.96
N LEU A 516 9.57 9.58 -8.39
CA LEU A 516 8.27 9.38 -7.76
C LEU A 516 7.27 10.43 -8.23
N SER A 517 6.15 10.01 -8.81
CA SER A 517 4.97 10.85 -9.05
C SER A 517 3.91 10.59 -8.00
N LEU A 518 3.23 11.64 -7.58
CA LEU A 518 2.26 11.59 -6.49
C LEU A 518 0.91 12.16 -6.95
N THR A 519 -0.16 11.53 -6.49
CA THR A 519 -1.52 12.03 -6.66
C THR A 519 -2.26 11.86 -5.34
N THR A 520 -2.85 12.92 -4.82
CA THR A 520 -3.66 12.86 -3.60
C THR A 520 -5.05 12.29 -3.89
N VAL A 521 -5.76 11.85 -2.84
CA VAL A 521 -7.18 11.45 -2.96
C VAL A 521 -8.08 12.60 -3.45
N ARG A 522 -7.65 13.85 -3.33
CA ARG A 522 -8.36 15.04 -3.85
C ARG A 522 -8.08 15.29 -5.34
N GLY A 523 -7.16 14.54 -5.94
CA GLY A 523 -6.78 14.68 -7.35
C GLY A 523 -5.68 15.70 -7.60
N GLU A 524 -5.00 16.20 -6.56
CA GLU A 524 -3.83 17.06 -6.72
C GLU A 524 -2.64 16.21 -7.18
N HIS A 525 -1.94 16.68 -8.22
CA HIS A 525 -0.84 15.96 -8.84
C HIS A 525 0.49 16.66 -8.59
N ALA A 526 1.51 15.90 -8.21
CA ALA A 526 2.90 16.30 -8.31
C ALA A 526 3.55 15.61 -9.52
N PRO A 527 4.30 16.36 -10.36
CA PRO A 527 5.04 15.74 -11.47
C PRO A 527 6.07 14.75 -10.91
N PRO A 528 6.60 13.83 -11.74
CA PRO A 528 7.63 12.91 -11.30
C PRO A 528 8.88 13.67 -10.83
N LEU A 529 9.26 13.43 -9.58
CA LEU A 529 10.37 14.06 -8.87
C LEU A 529 11.49 13.04 -8.64
N LEU A 530 12.74 13.45 -8.87
CA LEU A 530 13.91 12.70 -8.44
C LEU A 530 14.16 12.98 -6.96
N VAL A 531 14.20 11.92 -6.16
CA VAL A 531 14.30 11.98 -4.70
C VAL A 531 15.51 11.19 -4.22
N ASP A 532 16.31 11.80 -3.33
CA ASP A 532 17.34 11.11 -2.56
C ASP A 532 16.69 10.45 -1.33
N LEU A 533 16.74 9.13 -1.27
CA LEU A 533 16.15 8.31 -0.22
C LEU A 533 17.12 7.96 0.91
N ARG A 534 18.35 8.48 0.85
CA ARG A 534 19.39 8.24 1.86
C ARG A 534 19.41 9.31 2.96
N SER A 535 18.68 10.40 2.76
CA SER A 535 18.68 11.60 3.62
C SER A 535 17.62 11.56 4.70
#